data_36567e5b1bc638b37b1ff1a95b27df9e
#
_entry.id   36567e5b1bc638b37b1ff1a95b27df9e
#
_cell.length_a   1.000
_cell.length_b   1.000
_cell.length_c   1.000
_cell.angle_alpha   90.00
_cell.angle_beta   90.00
_cell.angle_gamma   90.00
#
_symmetry.space_group_name_H-M   'P 1'
#
loop_
_entity.id
_entity.type
_entity.pdbx_description
1 polymer ?
#
loop_
_entity_poly.entity_id
_entity_poly.type
_entity_poly.pdbx_seq_one_letter_code
_entity_poly.pdbx_strand_id
1 'polypeptide(L)'
;EVKRRTGCRILLALKAFSMFSVFPRMRRVLDGCCASSVHEARLARETFGGEVHAFAAAFSEAEMREIVTLADHVTLNSFAQLRLFQRVVAESGRDVVCGLRINPEHSEGAAEIYDPCAPRSRLGVRRAAFDGETLHGVTGLHSHTLCEQNAAPFVRTLAAIEKRFGDLLPRLSWINFGGGHHITRSDYDLDLLCDTLNAFRTR
;
A
#
# COMPACT_ATOMS: atom_id res chain seq x y z
N GLU A 1 4.02 9.95 16.64
CA GLU A 1 3.52 9.10 17.72
C GLU A 1 3.40 7.65 17.23
N VAL A 2 2.56 7.31 16.22
CA VAL A 2 2.37 5.92 15.73
C VAL A 2 3.70 5.27 15.39
N LYS A 3 4.53 5.89 14.56
CA LYS A 3 5.84 5.36 14.17
C LYS A 3 6.71 5.02 15.38
N ARG A 4 6.75 5.89 16.40
CA ARG A 4 7.54 5.66 17.62
C ARG A 4 7.01 4.47 18.44
N ARG A 5 5.68 4.29 18.51
CA ARG A 5 5.03 3.25 19.29
C ARG A 5 5.02 1.87 18.63
N THR A 6 4.98 1.86 17.29
CA THR A 6 4.77 0.61 16.54
C THR A 6 5.98 0.20 15.68
N GLY A 7 6.92 1.11 15.42
CA GLY A 7 8.01 0.90 14.49
C GLY A 7 7.56 0.76 13.03
N CYS A 8 6.30 1.05 12.70
CA CYS A 8 5.82 1.06 11.33
C CYS A 8 6.44 2.20 10.53
N ARG A 9 6.69 1.97 9.25
CA ARG A 9 7.02 3.04 8.30
C ARG A 9 5.76 3.79 7.91
N ILE A 10 5.87 5.11 7.77
CA ILE A 10 4.75 5.96 7.37
C ILE A 10 5.17 6.78 6.14
N LEU A 11 4.39 6.66 5.09
CA LEU A 11 4.62 7.29 3.81
C LEU A 11 3.61 8.41 3.54
N LEU A 12 4.07 9.47 2.87
CA LEU A 12 3.20 10.54 2.40
C LEU A 12 2.49 10.13 1.12
N ALA A 13 1.17 10.11 1.11
CA ALA A 13 0.38 9.87 -0.10
C ALA A 13 0.29 11.15 -0.95
N LEU A 14 1.04 11.22 -2.05
CA LEU A 14 1.14 12.44 -2.87
C LEU A 14 -0.19 12.82 -3.53
N LYS A 15 -1.03 11.86 -3.88
CA LYS A 15 -2.38 12.14 -4.38
C LYS A 15 -3.25 12.94 -3.42
N ALA A 16 -2.97 12.85 -2.12
CA ALA A 16 -3.70 13.58 -1.09
C ALA A 16 -3.03 14.90 -0.72
N PHE A 17 -1.70 14.94 -0.81
CA PHE A 17 -0.93 16.14 -0.45
C PHE A 17 0.42 16.16 -1.16
N SER A 18 0.61 17.12 -2.06
CA SER A 18 1.83 17.26 -2.88
C SER A 18 2.46 18.65 -2.84
N MET A 19 2.21 19.41 -1.75
CA MET A 19 2.84 20.72 -1.55
C MET A 19 4.33 20.54 -1.22
N PHE A 20 5.17 20.49 -2.25
CA PHE A 20 6.58 20.16 -2.15
C PHE A 20 7.40 21.16 -1.32
N SER A 21 6.96 22.41 -1.19
CA SER A 21 7.64 23.42 -0.36
C SER A 21 7.73 23.05 1.12
N VAL A 22 6.86 22.17 1.63
CA VAL A 22 6.90 21.69 3.02
C VAL A 22 7.54 20.31 3.18
N PHE A 23 7.94 19.66 2.11
CA PHE A 23 8.57 18.32 2.15
C PHE A 23 9.81 18.25 3.04
N PRO A 24 10.71 19.25 3.08
CA PRO A 24 11.86 19.23 4.00
C PRO A 24 11.46 19.09 5.47
N ARG A 25 10.29 19.60 5.85
CA ARG A 25 9.75 19.45 7.20
C ARG A 25 9.14 18.08 7.43
N MET A 26 8.39 17.57 6.44
CA MET A 26 7.69 16.28 6.53
C MET A 26 8.66 15.10 6.55
N ARG A 27 9.74 15.13 5.77
CA ARG A 27 10.74 14.06 5.73
C ARG A 27 11.51 13.85 7.04
N ARG A 28 11.39 14.77 8.00
CA ARG A 28 11.95 14.58 9.36
C ARG A 28 11.22 13.49 10.14
N VAL A 29 9.98 13.19 9.75
CA VAL A 29 9.09 12.27 10.46
C VAL A 29 8.54 11.14 9.59
N LEU A 30 8.47 11.33 8.27
CA LEU A 30 7.97 10.33 7.32
C LEU A 30 9.13 9.66 6.59
N ASP A 31 8.93 8.40 6.21
CA ASP A 31 9.99 7.55 5.64
C ASP A 31 10.12 7.68 4.12
N GLY A 32 9.09 8.19 3.45
CA GLY A 32 9.04 8.33 2.00
C GLY A 32 7.67 8.74 1.51
N CYS A 33 7.39 8.44 0.24
CA CYS A 33 6.14 8.78 -0.43
C CYS A 33 5.46 7.59 -1.08
N CYS A 34 4.12 7.65 -1.16
CA CYS A 34 3.32 6.82 -2.06
C CYS A 34 2.94 7.65 -3.28
N ALA A 35 3.26 7.15 -4.47
CA ALA A 35 3.00 7.77 -5.77
C ALA A 35 1.95 6.96 -6.56
N SER A 36 0.98 7.64 -7.16
CA SER A 36 -0.08 7.03 -7.98
C SER A 36 0.12 7.27 -9.48
N SER A 37 1.21 7.92 -9.85
CA SER A 37 1.59 8.21 -11.25
C SER A 37 3.10 8.37 -11.38
N VAL A 38 3.59 8.36 -12.61
CA VAL A 38 4.99 8.69 -12.94
C VAL A 38 5.37 10.08 -12.43
N HIS A 39 4.48 11.06 -12.60
CA HIS A 39 4.75 12.44 -12.16
C HIS A 39 4.90 12.55 -10.65
N GLU A 40 4.06 11.86 -9.88
CA GLU A 40 4.19 11.81 -8.43
C GLU A 40 5.47 11.05 -8.00
N ALA A 41 5.81 9.95 -8.68
CA ALA A 41 7.04 9.23 -8.39
C ALA A 41 8.29 10.08 -8.65
N ARG A 42 8.30 10.86 -9.73
CA ARG A 42 9.36 11.81 -10.05
C ARG A 42 9.44 12.90 -8.99
N LEU A 43 8.32 13.52 -8.64
CA LEU A 43 8.25 14.52 -7.58
C LEU A 43 8.81 13.98 -6.25
N ALA A 44 8.40 12.75 -5.88
CA ALA A 44 8.91 12.10 -4.67
C ALA A 44 10.43 11.92 -4.71
N ARG A 45 10.95 11.38 -5.82
CA ARG A 45 12.38 11.08 -5.97
C ARG A 45 13.23 12.34 -5.96
N GLU A 46 12.80 13.39 -6.65
CA GLU A 46 13.55 14.63 -6.82
C GLU A 46 13.48 15.56 -5.61
N THR A 47 12.34 15.59 -4.90
CA THR A 47 12.10 16.65 -3.91
C THR A 47 11.89 16.16 -2.47
N PHE A 48 11.32 14.96 -2.28
CA PHE A 48 11.11 14.44 -0.94
C PHE A 48 12.33 13.65 -0.46
N GLY A 49 12.82 12.70 -1.26
CA GLY A 49 13.81 11.70 -0.85
C GLY A 49 13.18 10.61 0.05
N GLY A 50 13.99 9.63 0.44
CA GLY A 50 13.49 8.45 1.14
C GLY A 50 12.88 7.43 0.18
N GLU A 51 12.05 6.53 0.69
CA GLU A 51 11.45 5.47 -0.13
C GLU A 51 10.33 6.00 -1.02
N VAL A 52 10.27 5.52 -2.26
CA VAL A 52 9.19 5.79 -3.21
C VAL A 52 8.43 4.50 -3.49
N HIS A 53 7.18 4.45 -3.06
CA HIS A 53 6.27 3.34 -3.29
C HIS A 53 5.27 3.72 -4.38
N ALA A 54 5.25 3.01 -5.49
CA ALA A 54 4.33 3.29 -6.58
C ALA A 54 3.18 2.28 -6.62
N PHE A 55 1.95 2.81 -6.74
CA PHE A 55 0.75 2.04 -6.99
C PHE A 55 -0.25 2.83 -7.84
N ALA A 56 -0.69 2.23 -8.94
CA ALA A 56 -1.90 2.62 -9.65
C ALA A 56 -2.71 1.35 -10.01
N ALA A 57 -4.02 1.53 -10.27
CA ALA A 57 -4.86 0.41 -10.70
C ALA A 57 -4.37 -0.20 -12.03
N ALA A 58 -3.73 0.63 -12.87
CA ALA A 58 -3.05 0.21 -14.09
C ALA A 58 -1.90 1.16 -14.41
N PHE A 59 -0.84 0.61 -14.97
CA PHE A 59 0.23 1.34 -15.67
C PHE A 59 0.33 0.84 -17.10
N SER A 60 0.59 1.71 -18.04
CA SER A 60 1.08 1.31 -19.36
C SER A 60 2.51 0.78 -19.25
N GLU A 61 2.98 0.06 -20.27
CA GLU A 61 4.37 -0.42 -20.27
C GLU A 61 5.38 0.74 -20.22
N ALA A 62 5.09 1.83 -20.94
CA ALA A 62 5.95 3.02 -20.93
C ALA A 62 6.05 3.64 -19.52
N GLU A 63 4.92 3.79 -18.84
CA GLU A 63 4.90 4.28 -17.45
C GLU A 63 5.64 3.33 -16.51
N MET A 64 5.46 2.00 -16.68
CA MET A 64 6.15 1.03 -15.83
C MET A 64 7.65 1.08 -16.04
N ARG A 65 8.13 1.21 -17.27
CA ARG A 65 9.57 1.38 -17.56
C ARG A 65 10.16 2.61 -16.87
N GLU A 66 9.40 3.68 -16.74
CA GLU A 66 9.83 4.87 -16.00
C GLU A 66 9.69 4.68 -14.49
N ILE A 67 8.58 4.13 -14.00
CA ILE A 67 8.33 3.87 -12.58
C ILE A 67 9.46 3.04 -11.96
N VAL A 68 9.92 1.99 -12.62
CA VAL A 68 10.99 1.13 -12.07
C VAL A 68 12.34 1.85 -11.93
N THR A 69 12.53 2.98 -12.61
CA THR A 69 13.72 3.81 -12.42
C THR A 69 13.60 4.77 -11.23
N LEU A 70 12.39 5.05 -10.79
CA LEU A 70 12.08 6.05 -9.76
C LEU A 70 11.69 5.42 -8.42
N ALA A 71 10.94 4.31 -8.45
CA ALA A 71 10.39 3.66 -7.27
C ALA A 71 11.34 2.62 -6.67
N ASP A 72 11.25 2.46 -5.36
CA ASP A 72 11.91 1.37 -4.61
C ASP A 72 10.94 0.19 -4.43
N HIS A 73 9.62 0.49 -4.33
CA HIS A 73 8.57 -0.49 -4.25
C HIS A 73 7.52 -0.24 -5.33
N VAL A 74 7.11 -1.30 -6.03
CA VAL A 74 6.00 -1.25 -6.98
C VAL A 74 4.94 -2.26 -6.56
N THR A 75 3.72 -1.78 -6.36
CA THR A 75 2.57 -2.65 -6.08
C THR A 75 1.75 -2.83 -7.34
N LEU A 76 1.51 -4.08 -7.72
CA LEU A 76 0.71 -4.44 -8.89
C LEU A 76 -0.72 -4.80 -8.47
N ASN A 77 -1.69 -4.52 -9.32
CA ASN A 77 -3.10 -4.65 -9.00
C ASN A 77 -3.69 -6.03 -9.36
N SER A 78 -2.95 -6.85 -10.10
CA SER A 78 -3.40 -8.17 -10.53
C SER A 78 -2.25 -9.08 -10.93
N PHE A 79 -2.49 -10.39 -10.98
CA PHE A 79 -1.54 -11.36 -11.51
C PHE A 79 -1.25 -11.13 -13.00
N ALA A 80 -2.22 -10.63 -13.77
CA ALA A 80 -1.97 -10.27 -15.17
C ALA A 80 -0.92 -9.16 -15.29
N GLN A 81 -1.01 -8.13 -14.45
CA GLN A 81 0.03 -7.09 -14.38
C GLN A 81 1.37 -7.66 -13.88
N LEU A 82 1.36 -8.53 -12.90
CA LEU A 82 2.57 -9.18 -12.41
C LEU A 82 3.30 -9.89 -13.56
N ARG A 83 2.61 -10.74 -14.31
CA ARG A 83 3.19 -11.43 -15.48
C ARG A 83 3.67 -10.48 -16.57
N LEU A 84 2.92 -9.41 -16.82
CA LEU A 84 3.26 -8.42 -17.86
C LEU A 84 4.54 -7.65 -17.51
N PHE A 85 4.69 -7.26 -16.23
CA PHE A 85 5.75 -6.33 -15.83
C PHE A 85 6.96 -6.99 -15.16
N GLN A 86 6.93 -8.28 -14.84
CA GLN A 86 8.08 -9.01 -14.30
C GLN A 86 9.35 -8.79 -15.12
N ARG A 87 9.23 -8.83 -16.45
CA ARG A 87 10.35 -8.59 -17.35
C ARG A 87 10.88 -7.15 -17.24
N VAL A 88 9.98 -6.16 -17.21
CA VAL A 88 10.36 -4.74 -17.10
C VAL A 88 11.11 -4.49 -15.79
N VAL A 89 10.64 -5.09 -14.69
CA VAL A 89 11.31 -4.99 -13.39
C VAL A 89 12.70 -5.64 -13.45
N ALA A 90 12.81 -6.86 -14.00
CA ALA A 90 14.07 -7.57 -14.13
C ALA A 90 15.09 -6.82 -15.02
N GLU A 91 14.61 -6.24 -16.13
CA GLU A 91 15.45 -5.47 -17.08
C GLU A 91 15.88 -4.10 -16.53
N SER A 92 15.26 -3.60 -15.46
CA SER A 92 15.58 -2.28 -14.89
C SER A 92 16.98 -2.18 -14.30
N GLY A 93 17.60 -3.32 -13.96
CA GLY A 93 18.89 -3.38 -13.28
C GLY A 93 18.88 -2.82 -11.85
N ARG A 94 17.69 -2.52 -11.31
CA ARG A 94 17.48 -2.02 -9.95
C ARG A 94 16.84 -3.07 -9.06
N ASP A 95 17.14 -3.01 -7.78
CA ASP A 95 16.48 -3.83 -6.75
C ASP A 95 15.11 -3.21 -6.42
N VAL A 96 14.13 -3.45 -7.31
CA VAL A 96 12.77 -2.95 -7.14
C VAL A 96 11.93 -4.02 -6.44
N VAL A 97 11.42 -3.68 -5.28
CA VAL A 97 10.58 -4.57 -4.46
C VAL A 97 9.17 -4.62 -5.02
N CYS A 98 8.69 -5.82 -5.37
CA CYS A 98 7.35 -6.01 -5.91
C CYS A 98 6.35 -6.47 -4.84
N GLY A 99 5.17 -5.87 -4.84
CA GLY A 99 4.02 -6.25 -4.06
C GLY A 99 2.77 -6.48 -4.89
N LEU A 100 1.78 -7.12 -4.28
CA LEU A 100 0.47 -7.33 -4.88
C LEU A 100 -0.61 -6.68 -4.03
N ARG A 101 -1.49 -5.89 -4.66
CA ARG A 101 -2.67 -5.39 -3.96
C ARG A 101 -3.69 -6.49 -3.81
N ILE A 102 -4.12 -6.72 -2.57
CA ILE A 102 -5.18 -7.67 -2.23
C ILE A 102 -6.51 -6.95 -1.97
N ASN A 103 -7.61 -7.65 -2.25
CA ASN A 103 -8.95 -7.27 -1.87
C ASN A 103 -9.43 -8.19 -0.73
N PRO A 104 -9.53 -7.69 0.51
CA PRO A 104 -9.94 -8.51 1.64
C PRO A 104 -11.45 -8.80 1.66
N GLU A 105 -12.19 -8.32 0.67
CA GLU A 105 -13.66 -8.44 0.57
C GLU A 105 -14.36 -7.96 1.86
N HIS A 106 -13.78 -6.94 2.46
CA HIS A 106 -14.28 -6.22 3.64
C HIS A 106 -13.94 -4.74 3.54
N SER A 107 -14.93 -3.91 3.63
CA SER A 107 -14.83 -2.45 3.65
C SER A 107 -16.03 -1.89 4.41
N GLU A 108 -15.82 -0.76 5.07
CA GLU A 108 -16.84 -0.07 5.85
C GLU A 108 -17.02 1.39 5.38
N GLY A 109 -16.72 1.66 4.11
CA GLY A 109 -16.88 2.98 3.52
C GLY A 109 -18.33 3.45 3.50
N ALA A 110 -18.53 4.75 3.66
CA ALA A 110 -19.86 5.36 3.79
C ALA A 110 -20.70 5.30 2.49
N ALA A 111 -20.11 5.14 1.33
CA ALA A 111 -20.79 5.14 0.05
C ALA A 111 -20.34 3.97 -0.83
N GLU A 112 -21.30 3.19 -1.32
CA GLU A 112 -21.06 2.02 -2.17
C GLU A 112 -20.23 2.32 -3.42
N ILE A 113 -20.42 3.49 -4.02
CA ILE A 113 -19.67 3.91 -5.23
C ILE A 113 -18.15 4.03 -4.98
N TYR A 114 -17.74 4.26 -3.74
CA TYR A 114 -16.34 4.37 -3.35
C TYR A 114 -15.81 3.11 -2.64
N ASP A 115 -16.65 2.07 -2.51
CA ASP A 115 -16.25 0.83 -1.86
C ASP A 115 -15.22 0.07 -2.70
N PRO A 116 -13.96 -0.03 -2.25
CA PRO A 116 -12.92 -0.77 -2.98
C PRO A 116 -13.15 -2.27 -2.97
N CYS A 117 -14.05 -2.77 -2.13
CA CYS A 117 -14.41 -4.18 -2.00
C CYS A 117 -15.76 -4.54 -2.61
N ALA A 118 -16.44 -3.59 -3.26
CA ALA A 118 -17.71 -3.86 -3.95
C ALA A 118 -17.61 -5.06 -4.91
N PRO A 119 -18.72 -5.76 -5.20
CA PRO A 119 -18.71 -6.98 -6.02
C PRO A 119 -18.05 -6.83 -7.39
N ARG A 120 -18.13 -5.62 -7.98
CA ARG A 120 -17.56 -5.29 -9.29
C ARG A 120 -16.27 -4.46 -9.20
N SER A 121 -15.70 -4.32 -8.00
CA SER A 121 -14.44 -3.60 -7.86
C SER A 121 -13.31 -4.31 -8.60
N ARG A 122 -12.54 -3.51 -9.32
CA ARG A 122 -11.30 -3.93 -10.00
C ARG A 122 -10.05 -3.72 -9.14
N LEU A 123 -10.21 -3.29 -7.87
CA LEU A 123 -9.10 -2.93 -7.00
C LEU A 123 -8.65 -4.12 -6.16
N GLY A 124 -7.46 -4.60 -6.47
CA GLY A 124 -6.82 -5.69 -5.76
C GLY A 124 -7.35 -7.08 -6.13
N VAL A 125 -6.58 -8.08 -5.78
CA VAL A 125 -6.83 -9.50 -6.06
C VAL A 125 -7.61 -10.13 -4.92
N ARG A 126 -8.75 -10.76 -5.21
CA ARG A 126 -9.52 -11.55 -4.24
C ARG A 126 -8.85 -12.89 -3.98
N ARG A 127 -9.08 -13.48 -2.80
CA ARG A 127 -8.44 -14.74 -2.41
C ARG A 127 -8.65 -15.88 -3.44
N ALA A 128 -9.85 -16.01 -3.98
CA ALA A 128 -10.16 -17.03 -4.97
C ALA A 128 -9.30 -16.94 -6.25
N ALA A 129 -8.79 -15.76 -6.59
CA ALA A 129 -7.93 -15.60 -7.77
C ALA A 129 -6.45 -15.96 -7.52
N PHE A 130 -6.12 -16.44 -6.34
CA PHE A 130 -4.79 -16.98 -6.02
C PHE A 130 -4.67 -18.48 -6.35
N ASP A 131 -5.77 -19.15 -6.65
CA ASP A 131 -5.77 -20.58 -6.99
C ASP A 131 -4.98 -20.81 -8.29
N GLY A 132 -3.95 -21.65 -8.20
CA GLY A 132 -3.05 -21.95 -9.32
C GLY A 132 -2.02 -20.86 -9.65
N GLU A 133 -2.02 -19.71 -8.95
CA GLU A 133 -1.07 -18.64 -9.16
C GLU A 133 0.15 -18.75 -8.23
N THR A 134 1.25 -18.21 -8.68
CA THR A 134 2.50 -18.14 -7.89
C THR A 134 2.80 -16.71 -7.45
N LEU A 135 3.35 -16.57 -6.25
CA LEU A 135 3.88 -15.30 -5.73
C LEU A 135 5.36 -15.09 -6.08
N HIS A 136 5.85 -15.76 -7.13
CA HIS A 136 7.24 -15.58 -7.55
C HIS A 136 7.54 -14.09 -7.82
N GLY A 137 8.58 -13.57 -7.17
CA GLY A 137 8.95 -12.15 -7.26
C GLY A 137 8.09 -11.17 -6.44
N VAL A 138 7.05 -11.65 -5.74
CA VAL A 138 6.23 -10.84 -4.82
C VAL A 138 6.74 -11.04 -3.40
N THR A 139 7.15 -9.96 -2.74
CA THR A 139 7.68 -9.96 -1.38
C THR A 139 6.75 -9.33 -0.36
N GLY A 140 5.64 -8.74 -0.81
CA GLY A 140 4.68 -8.12 0.10
C GLY A 140 3.28 -7.93 -0.46
N LEU A 141 2.37 -7.54 0.42
CA LEU A 141 0.98 -7.27 0.07
C LEU A 141 0.61 -5.82 0.39
N HIS A 142 -0.35 -5.31 -0.35
CA HIS A 142 -0.96 -4.00 -0.12
C HIS A 142 -2.47 -4.14 -0.04
N SER A 143 -3.09 -3.58 0.98
CA SER A 143 -4.53 -3.40 1.10
C SER A 143 -4.86 -1.93 1.37
N HIS A 144 -5.93 -1.43 0.77
CA HIS A 144 -6.39 -0.06 1.01
C HIS A 144 -7.90 -0.01 0.89
N THR A 145 -8.57 -0.03 2.04
CA THR A 145 -10.04 -0.14 2.15
C THR A 145 -10.67 0.92 3.04
N LEU A 146 -9.87 1.61 3.86
CA LEU A 146 -10.37 2.67 4.74
C LEU A 146 -10.47 4.01 3.99
N CYS A 147 -11.46 4.81 4.38
CA CYS A 147 -11.61 6.19 3.96
C CYS A 147 -12.19 6.99 5.13
N GLU A 148 -11.40 7.93 5.67
CA GLU A 148 -11.76 8.83 6.77
C GLU A 148 -12.33 8.12 8.01
N GLN A 149 -11.75 6.99 8.38
CA GLN A 149 -12.26 6.13 9.45
C GLN A 149 -11.38 6.16 10.72
N ASN A 150 -11.99 5.78 11.85
CA ASN A 150 -11.32 5.57 13.12
C ASN A 150 -10.58 4.21 13.13
N ALA A 151 -9.93 3.85 14.23
CA ALA A 151 -9.13 2.63 14.36
C ALA A 151 -9.96 1.33 14.35
N ALA A 152 -11.19 1.32 14.87
CA ALA A 152 -11.99 0.11 14.96
C ALA A 152 -12.30 -0.55 13.58
N PRO A 153 -12.64 0.19 12.51
CA PRO A 153 -12.72 -0.35 11.15
C PRO A 153 -11.42 -1.00 10.67
N PHE A 154 -10.26 -0.45 11.05
CA PHE A 154 -8.96 -1.07 10.73
C PHE A 154 -8.80 -2.43 11.39
N VAL A 155 -9.17 -2.58 12.66
CA VAL A 155 -9.13 -3.87 13.38
C VAL A 155 -9.92 -4.94 12.62
N ARG A 156 -11.14 -4.61 12.19
CA ARG A 156 -12.00 -5.53 11.43
C ARG A 156 -11.45 -5.83 10.04
N THR A 157 -10.89 -4.82 9.37
CA THR A 157 -10.20 -5.02 8.09
C THR A 157 -9.00 -5.94 8.23
N LEU A 158 -8.18 -5.76 9.27
CA LEU A 158 -7.04 -6.63 9.54
C LEU A 158 -7.49 -8.07 9.79
N ALA A 159 -8.53 -8.28 10.59
CA ALA A 159 -9.11 -9.61 10.81
C ALA A 159 -9.59 -10.26 9.49
N ALA A 160 -10.17 -9.49 8.58
CA ALA A 160 -10.56 -9.98 7.26
C ALA A 160 -9.36 -10.35 6.39
N ILE A 161 -8.26 -9.58 6.47
CA ILE A 161 -6.98 -9.88 5.78
C ILE A 161 -6.40 -11.18 6.35
N GLU A 162 -6.27 -11.30 7.66
CA GLU A 162 -5.74 -12.50 8.33
C GLU A 162 -6.57 -13.75 7.99
N LYS A 163 -7.90 -13.63 8.01
CA LYS A 163 -8.80 -14.73 7.66
C LYS A 163 -8.61 -15.26 6.24
N ARG A 164 -8.36 -14.35 5.27
CA ARG A 164 -8.29 -14.71 3.85
C ARG A 164 -6.89 -14.97 3.34
N PHE A 165 -5.91 -14.27 3.88
CA PHE A 165 -4.54 -14.25 3.38
C PHE A 165 -3.49 -14.60 4.45
N GLY A 166 -3.93 -15.02 5.64
CA GLY A 166 -3.05 -15.32 6.76
C GLY A 166 -2.02 -16.41 6.46
N ASP A 167 -2.37 -17.37 5.61
CA ASP A 167 -1.48 -18.44 5.13
C ASP A 167 -0.32 -17.91 4.25
N LEU A 168 -0.47 -16.72 3.67
CA LEU A 168 0.54 -16.10 2.83
C LEU A 168 1.51 -15.22 3.65
N LEU A 169 1.04 -14.61 4.75
CA LEU A 169 1.77 -13.61 5.51
C LEU A 169 3.16 -14.08 5.98
N PRO A 170 3.37 -15.31 6.48
CA PRO A 170 4.68 -15.78 6.91
C PRO A 170 5.72 -15.89 5.79
N ARG A 171 5.28 -15.85 4.54
CA ARG A 171 6.15 -15.95 3.35
C ARG A 171 6.56 -14.58 2.81
N LEU A 172 6.08 -13.51 3.40
CA LEU A 172 6.21 -12.14 2.92
C LEU A 172 7.05 -11.30 3.88
N SER A 173 7.75 -10.33 3.34
CA SER A 173 8.64 -9.45 4.11
C SER A 173 7.94 -8.19 4.62
N TRP A 174 6.81 -7.81 4.01
CA TRP A 174 6.11 -6.60 4.36
C TRP A 174 4.61 -6.65 4.00
N ILE A 175 3.85 -5.81 4.69
CA ILE A 175 2.47 -5.50 4.34
C ILE A 175 2.23 -3.99 4.45
N ASN A 176 1.54 -3.43 3.47
CA ASN A 176 1.09 -2.04 3.47
C ASN A 176 -0.43 -2.01 3.62
N PHE A 177 -0.91 -1.47 4.71
CA PHE A 177 -2.35 -1.39 5.01
C PHE A 177 -3.04 -0.19 4.35
N GLY A 178 -2.32 0.60 3.53
CA GLY A 178 -2.86 1.80 2.93
C GLY A 178 -3.01 2.94 3.93
N GLY A 179 -3.90 3.85 3.62
CA GLY A 179 -4.25 4.99 4.46
C GLY A 179 -5.74 5.01 4.79
N GLY A 180 -6.31 6.21 4.91
CA GLY A 180 -7.73 6.41 5.19
C GLY A 180 -8.08 6.51 6.67
N HIS A 181 -7.07 6.58 7.56
CA HIS A 181 -7.23 6.89 8.96
C HIS A 181 -7.45 8.39 9.16
N HIS A 182 -8.52 8.77 9.83
CA HIS A 182 -8.76 10.18 10.19
C HIS A 182 -8.01 10.54 11.49
N ILE A 183 -6.71 10.30 11.50
CA ILE A 183 -5.83 10.22 12.67
C ILE A 183 -5.71 11.55 13.45
N THR A 184 -6.08 12.67 12.84
CA THR A 184 -6.03 13.99 13.48
C THR A 184 -7.32 14.37 14.20
N ARG A 185 -8.36 13.55 14.13
CA ARG A 185 -9.59 13.78 14.89
C ARG A 185 -9.34 13.57 16.37
N SER A 186 -10.00 14.38 17.20
CA SER A 186 -9.86 14.32 18.66
C SER A 186 -10.42 13.02 19.28
N ASP A 187 -11.35 12.35 18.59
CA ASP A 187 -11.96 11.08 18.97
C ASP A 187 -11.30 9.87 18.33
N TYR A 188 -10.15 10.04 17.64
CA TYR A 188 -9.44 8.92 17.03
C TYR A 188 -8.76 8.06 18.10
N ASP A 189 -9.06 6.76 18.10
CA ASP A 189 -8.48 5.80 19.05
C ASP A 189 -7.07 5.38 18.61
N LEU A 190 -6.10 6.20 18.98
CA LEU A 190 -4.69 5.97 18.67
C LEU A 190 -4.11 4.76 19.39
N ASP A 191 -4.59 4.49 20.60
CA ASP A 191 -4.12 3.36 21.39
C ASP A 191 -4.55 2.04 20.74
N LEU A 192 -5.82 1.92 20.36
CA LEU A 192 -6.32 0.76 19.63
C LEU A 192 -5.54 0.51 18.33
N LEU A 193 -5.22 1.56 17.57
CA LEU A 193 -4.40 1.42 16.35
C LEU A 193 -3.03 0.84 16.68
N CYS A 194 -2.32 1.44 17.64
CA CYS A 194 -0.97 1.03 17.98
C CYS A 194 -0.92 -0.39 18.54
N ASP A 195 -1.86 -0.74 19.42
CA ASP A 195 -1.93 -2.07 20.04
C ASP A 195 -2.24 -3.14 18.97
N THR A 196 -3.15 -2.83 18.04
CA THR A 196 -3.47 -3.72 16.91
C THR A 196 -2.26 -3.97 16.03
N LEU A 197 -1.52 -2.93 15.66
CA LEU A 197 -0.32 -3.05 14.83
C LEU A 197 0.79 -3.83 15.55
N ASN A 198 0.99 -3.59 16.84
CA ASN A 198 1.99 -4.32 17.63
C ASN A 198 1.62 -5.80 17.79
N ALA A 199 0.36 -6.11 18.07
CA ALA A 199 -0.12 -7.48 18.15
C ALA A 199 0.03 -8.22 16.80
N PHE A 200 -0.21 -7.56 15.68
CA PHE A 200 0.00 -8.15 14.35
C PHE A 200 1.48 -8.47 14.09
N ARG A 201 2.40 -7.60 14.48
CA ARG A 201 3.85 -7.79 14.25
C ARG A 201 4.47 -8.92 15.06
N THR A 202 3.85 -9.35 16.13
CA THR A 202 4.36 -10.41 17.02
C THR A 202 3.85 -11.80 16.66
N ARG A 203 3.01 -11.92 15.64
CA ARG A 203 2.46 -13.18 15.10
C ARG A 203 3.28 -13.69 13.92
#